data_f15263681c712d2742aaa0f613f62618
#
_entry.id   f15263681c712d2742aaa0f613f62618
#
_cell.length_a   1.000
_cell.length_b   1.000
_cell.length_c   1.000
_cell.angle_alpha   90.00
_cell.angle_beta   90.00
_cell.angle_gamma   90.00
#
_symmetry.space_group_name_H-M   'P 1'
#
loop_
_entity.id
_entity.type
_entity.pdbx_description
1 polymer ?
#
loop_
_entity_poly.entity_id
_entity_poly.type
_entity_poly.pdbx_seq_one_letter_code
_entity_poly.pdbx_strand_id
1 'polypeptide(L)'
;MSHLNPGTTTRPTQRHLPSISFHRARTYFLKLADDPTRQLSVQASLEADFRTTVPLHDLRATVQSHSGVDPGFDFGADSFSAMLGLALTRDPDPVIPSPLLARFAANVAECRTHHRYSYFMDTPEFAADTDCTALAAGALYEHGRLSAAELGSSARELLRAGTAPRQDPQSAGAASNVIRVYWDDDIRPGVPRRGRKYDPVVCANALYTLSLAQEAGVLARGADVIRATSHYVAAHLSYSGATLGGTRYYPDFHAFLFAVSRLCGRFDTYARLFRRDLVRHFAGARAVIPQDPLSLALLILTARNLEIPAAEVEEHKEALLRGQSMNGHWQAAPYYTMGRFPIYFGSPLLTSLFAVQALREPFRRSGI
;
A
#
# COMPACT_ATOMS: atom_id res chain seq x y z
N MET A 1 -41.16 35.06 39.21
CA MET A 1 -41.01 34.50 37.86
C MET A 1 -39.54 34.38 37.54
N SER A 2 -38.98 33.20 37.76
CA SER A 2 -37.56 32.89 37.65
C SER A 2 -37.26 32.43 36.22
N HIS A 3 -36.45 33.17 35.48
CA HIS A 3 -35.97 32.76 34.18
C HIS A 3 -34.86 31.71 34.32
N LEU A 4 -35.16 30.46 33.92
CA LEU A 4 -34.20 29.38 33.73
C LEU A 4 -33.43 29.64 32.46
N ASN A 5 -32.12 29.79 32.59
CA ASN A 5 -31.16 29.90 31.49
C ASN A 5 -30.96 28.49 30.90
N PRO A 6 -31.10 28.24 29.57
CA PRO A 6 -30.80 26.93 28.98
C PRO A 6 -29.29 26.74 28.92
N GLY A 7 -28.84 25.66 29.56
CA GLY A 7 -27.45 25.27 29.63
C GLY A 7 -26.80 25.14 28.23
N THR A 8 -25.72 25.86 28.04
CA THR A 8 -24.78 25.74 26.93
C THR A 8 -24.15 24.35 26.98
N THR A 9 -24.61 23.44 26.14
CA THR A 9 -23.89 22.19 25.82
C THR A 9 -22.61 22.59 25.09
N THR A 10 -21.52 22.67 25.82
CA THR A 10 -20.17 22.80 25.22
C THR A 10 -19.91 21.60 24.35
N ARG A 11 -19.89 21.78 23.01
CA ARG A 11 -19.35 20.82 22.09
C ARG A 11 -17.89 20.54 22.51
N PRO A 12 -17.45 19.26 22.61
CA PRO A 12 -16.07 18.95 22.93
C PRO A 12 -15.17 19.63 21.89
N THR A 13 -14.21 20.41 22.40
CA THR A 13 -13.27 21.16 21.58
C THR A 13 -12.50 20.19 20.68
N GLN A 14 -12.39 20.49 19.39
CA GLN A 14 -11.78 19.72 18.31
C GLN A 14 -10.41 19.06 18.64
N ARG A 15 -9.69 19.55 19.63
CA ARG A 15 -8.37 19.03 20.06
C ARG A 15 -8.39 17.70 20.80
N HIS A 16 -9.52 17.26 21.37
CA HIS A 16 -9.64 16.02 22.15
C HIS A 16 -10.04 14.81 21.30
N LEU A 17 -10.65 14.99 20.14
CA LEU A 17 -11.15 13.90 19.30
C LEU A 17 -10.04 12.98 18.77
N PRO A 18 -8.90 13.49 18.25
CA PRO A 18 -7.80 12.62 17.80
C PRO A 18 -7.21 11.78 18.94
N SER A 19 -7.11 12.29 20.16
CA SER A 19 -6.52 11.55 21.29
C SER A 19 -7.36 10.33 21.70
N ILE A 20 -8.70 10.47 21.71
CA ILE A 20 -9.62 9.36 21.98
C ILE A 20 -9.57 8.32 20.87
N SER A 21 -9.55 8.76 19.62
CA SER A 21 -9.44 7.89 18.44
C SER A 21 -8.14 7.07 18.48
N PHE A 22 -7.01 7.71 18.78
CA PHE A 22 -5.73 7.01 18.90
C PHE A 22 -5.68 6.04 20.07
N HIS A 23 -6.29 6.36 21.21
CA HIS A 23 -6.39 5.44 22.34
C HIS A 23 -7.17 4.18 21.95
N ARG A 24 -8.33 4.33 21.28
CA ARG A 24 -9.13 3.19 20.79
C ARG A 24 -8.37 2.36 19.77
N ALA A 25 -7.70 3.01 18.80
CA ALA A 25 -6.90 2.32 17.80
C ALA A 25 -5.73 1.55 18.46
N ARG A 26 -5.04 2.15 19.43
CA ARG A 26 -3.99 1.48 20.19
C ARG A 26 -4.52 0.23 20.91
N THR A 27 -5.69 0.31 21.55
CA THR A 27 -6.33 -0.85 22.18
C THR A 27 -6.63 -1.96 21.19
N TYR A 28 -7.08 -1.62 19.99
CA TYR A 28 -7.28 -2.58 18.90
C TYR A 28 -5.97 -3.25 18.49
N PHE A 29 -4.89 -2.48 18.27
CA PHE A 29 -3.59 -3.02 17.88
C PHE A 29 -2.93 -3.85 19.00
N LEU A 30 -3.12 -3.50 20.27
CA LEU A 30 -2.65 -4.31 21.39
C LEU A 30 -3.32 -5.68 21.40
N LYS A 31 -4.64 -5.76 21.20
CA LYS A 31 -5.35 -7.04 21.08
C LYS A 31 -4.83 -7.91 19.93
N LEU A 32 -4.40 -7.29 18.83
CA LEU A 32 -3.77 -8.02 17.73
C LEU A 32 -2.34 -8.47 18.09
N ALA A 33 -1.61 -7.68 18.85
CA ALA A 33 -0.26 -8.00 19.27
C ALA A 33 -0.24 -9.17 20.27
N ASP A 34 -1.20 -9.19 21.20
CA ASP A 34 -1.28 -10.13 22.31
C ASP A 34 -1.84 -11.51 21.91
N ASP A 35 -2.57 -11.58 20.81
CA ASP A 35 -3.19 -12.81 20.33
C ASP A 35 -2.44 -13.36 19.09
N PRO A 36 -1.51 -14.33 19.28
CA PRO A 36 -0.74 -14.88 18.19
C PRO A 36 -1.58 -15.70 17.20
N THR A 37 -2.77 -16.15 17.61
CA THR A 37 -3.67 -16.93 16.75
C THR A 37 -4.42 -16.06 15.76
N ARG A 38 -4.52 -14.75 16.01
CA ARG A 38 -5.15 -13.81 15.09
C ARG A 38 -4.29 -13.64 13.84
N GLN A 39 -4.87 -14.02 12.73
CA GLN A 39 -4.24 -13.78 11.43
C GLN A 39 -4.16 -12.28 11.15
N LEU A 40 -3.02 -11.87 10.60
CA LEU A 40 -2.78 -10.50 10.13
C LEU A 40 -3.12 -10.35 8.65
N SER A 41 -3.62 -11.42 8.04
CA SER A 41 -3.98 -11.52 6.63
C SER A 41 -5.17 -10.65 6.28
N VAL A 42 -5.26 -10.29 5.01
CA VAL A 42 -6.43 -9.62 4.46
C VAL A 42 -7.64 -10.55 4.42
N GLN A 43 -8.81 -9.95 4.26
CA GLN A 43 -10.05 -10.59 3.92
C GLN A 43 -10.29 -10.47 2.42
N ALA A 44 -11.03 -11.40 1.85
CA ALA A 44 -11.46 -11.36 0.46
C ALA A 44 -12.96 -11.09 0.35
N SER A 45 -13.36 -10.37 -0.71
CA SER A 45 -14.76 -10.13 -1.05
C SER A 45 -14.94 -10.18 -2.57
N LEU A 46 -16.11 -10.62 -3.03
CA LEU A 46 -16.53 -10.45 -4.43
C LEU A 46 -17.17 -9.09 -4.71
N GLU A 47 -17.39 -8.31 -3.65
CA GLU A 47 -18.02 -6.99 -3.71
C GLU A 47 -17.04 -5.91 -3.28
N ALA A 48 -17.00 -4.82 -4.04
CA ALA A 48 -16.10 -3.70 -3.75
C ALA A 48 -16.42 -2.99 -2.42
N ASP A 49 -17.65 -3.07 -1.92
CA ASP A 49 -18.09 -2.46 -0.68
C ASP A 49 -17.86 -3.35 0.57
N PHE A 50 -17.29 -4.53 0.39
CA PHE A 50 -16.95 -5.48 1.47
C PHE A 50 -18.11 -5.84 2.39
N ARG A 51 -19.38 -5.85 1.90
CA ARG A 51 -20.53 -6.29 2.68
C ARG A 51 -20.46 -7.75 3.05
N THR A 52 -19.93 -8.55 2.11
CA THR A 52 -19.79 -10.00 2.30
C THR A 52 -18.33 -10.38 2.12
N THR A 53 -17.75 -11.08 3.10
CA THR A 53 -16.39 -11.61 3.01
C THR A 53 -16.40 -13.10 2.75
N VAL A 54 -15.41 -13.57 1.99
CA VAL A 54 -15.21 -14.99 1.68
C VAL A 54 -13.98 -15.48 2.45
N PRO A 55 -14.08 -16.59 3.21
CA PRO A 55 -12.91 -17.20 3.84
C PRO A 55 -11.86 -17.59 2.80
N LEU A 56 -10.57 -17.40 3.10
CA LEU A 56 -9.49 -17.66 2.14
C LEU A 56 -9.48 -19.12 1.66
N HIS A 57 -9.80 -20.09 2.55
CA HIS A 57 -9.85 -21.52 2.18
C HIS A 57 -10.99 -21.87 1.22
N ASP A 58 -12.06 -21.07 1.17
CA ASP A 58 -13.18 -21.25 0.24
C ASP A 58 -13.00 -20.46 -1.06
N LEU A 59 -12.02 -19.56 -1.09
CA LEU A 59 -11.92 -18.54 -2.12
C LEU A 59 -11.66 -19.12 -3.51
N ARG A 60 -10.85 -20.18 -3.63
CA ARG A 60 -10.60 -20.84 -4.92
C ARG A 60 -11.89 -21.39 -5.55
N ALA A 61 -12.67 -22.14 -4.76
CA ALA A 61 -13.95 -22.69 -5.21
C ALA A 61 -14.96 -21.60 -5.51
N THR A 62 -15.00 -20.55 -4.68
CA THR A 62 -15.88 -19.39 -4.87
C THR A 62 -15.54 -18.65 -6.17
N VAL A 63 -14.26 -18.40 -6.45
CA VAL A 63 -13.81 -17.75 -7.68
C VAL A 63 -14.15 -18.59 -8.89
N GLN A 64 -13.88 -19.89 -8.85
CA GLN A 64 -14.19 -20.81 -9.93
C GLN A 64 -15.69 -20.82 -10.22
N SER A 65 -16.52 -20.88 -9.18
CA SER A 65 -17.98 -20.85 -9.33
C SER A 65 -18.48 -19.53 -9.90
N HIS A 66 -17.89 -18.40 -9.47
CA HIS A 66 -18.33 -17.06 -9.88
C HIS A 66 -17.83 -16.65 -11.27
N SER A 67 -16.60 -16.99 -11.62
CA SER A 67 -15.95 -16.55 -12.87
C SER A 67 -15.86 -17.62 -13.95
N GLY A 68 -16.15 -18.88 -13.62
CA GLY A 68 -15.95 -20.04 -14.50
C GLY A 68 -14.47 -20.41 -14.72
N VAL A 69 -13.53 -19.77 -14.01
CA VAL A 69 -12.08 -19.95 -14.20
C VAL A 69 -11.43 -20.38 -12.89
N ASP A 70 -10.74 -21.52 -12.90
CA ASP A 70 -9.91 -21.92 -11.77
C ASP A 70 -8.68 -21.01 -11.67
N PRO A 71 -8.42 -20.37 -10.51
CA PRO A 71 -7.20 -19.62 -10.26
C PRO A 71 -5.90 -20.43 -10.41
N GLY A 72 -5.97 -21.75 -10.21
CA GLY A 72 -4.84 -22.67 -10.32
C GLY A 72 -3.97 -22.75 -9.07
N PHE A 73 -4.43 -22.20 -7.94
CA PHE A 73 -3.76 -22.25 -6.63
C PHE A 73 -4.79 -22.01 -5.51
N ASP A 74 -4.46 -22.44 -4.31
CA ASP A 74 -5.24 -22.15 -3.12
C ASP A 74 -4.78 -20.82 -2.49
N PHE A 75 -5.73 -20.08 -1.92
CA PHE A 75 -5.44 -18.80 -1.28
C PHE A 75 -5.03 -19.06 0.17
N GLY A 76 -3.77 -18.79 0.46
CA GLY A 76 -3.20 -18.92 1.80
C GLY A 76 -3.20 -17.63 2.60
N ALA A 77 -2.60 -17.68 3.78
CA ALA A 77 -2.33 -16.50 4.57
C ALA A 77 -1.34 -15.58 3.85
N ASP A 78 -1.60 -14.27 3.88
CA ASP A 78 -0.75 -13.27 3.25
C ASP A 78 0.02 -12.42 4.27
N SER A 79 1.09 -11.80 3.81
CA SER A 79 1.90 -10.85 4.59
C SER A 79 1.76 -9.40 4.12
N PHE A 80 0.85 -9.12 3.19
CA PHE A 80 0.77 -7.80 2.55
C PHE A 80 0.38 -6.68 3.52
N SER A 81 -0.58 -6.95 4.43
CA SER A 81 -0.92 -6.03 5.51
C SER A 81 0.28 -5.75 6.42
N ALA A 82 1.12 -6.75 6.67
CA ALA A 82 2.34 -6.60 7.47
C ALA A 82 3.42 -5.77 6.74
N MET A 83 3.60 -5.98 5.42
CA MET A 83 4.51 -5.18 4.59
C MET A 83 4.10 -3.70 4.60
N LEU A 84 2.83 -3.42 4.41
CA LEU A 84 2.30 -2.05 4.45
C LEU A 84 2.35 -1.45 5.85
N GLY A 85 2.07 -2.26 6.89
CA GLY A 85 2.20 -1.83 8.28
C GLY A 85 3.61 -1.33 8.60
N LEU A 86 4.64 -2.07 8.19
CA LEU A 86 6.02 -1.63 8.32
C LEU A 86 6.33 -0.41 7.43
N ALA A 87 5.86 -0.38 6.19
CA ALA A 87 6.12 0.73 5.27
C ALA A 87 5.50 2.06 5.72
N LEU A 88 4.42 2.00 6.51
CA LEU A 88 3.70 3.17 7.02
C LEU A 88 4.18 3.66 8.38
N THR A 89 4.94 2.85 9.13
CA THR A 89 5.27 3.11 10.53
C THR A 89 6.76 3.36 10.73
N ARG A 90 7.11 3.81 11.92
CA ARG A 90 8.47 3.84 12.46
C ARG A 90 8.44 3.24 13.87
N ASP A 91 9.50 2.58 14.28
CA ASP A 91 9.61 2.03 15.63
C ASP A 91 10.55 2.94 16.46
N PRO A 92 10.14 3.45 17.61
CA PRO A 92 8.85 3.23 18.28
C PRO A 92 7.71 4.06 17.66
N ASP A 93 6.51 3.49 17.71
CA ASP A 93 5.29 4.14 17.24
C ASP A 93 4.34 4.39 18.43
N PRO A 94 3.77 5.59 18.61
CA PRO A 94 2.94 5.90 19.78
C PRO A 94 1.58 5.16 19.79
N VAL A 95 1.10 4.68 18.66
CA VAL A 95 -0.21 4.03 18.52
C VAL A 95 -0.07 2.55 18.18
N ILE A 96 0.86 2.19 17.29
CA ILE A 96 1.09 0.81 16.89
C ILE A 96 2.19 0.21 17.77
N PRO A 97 1.86 -0.79 18.62
CA PRO A 97 2.81 -1.31 19.61
C PRO A 97 3.97 -2.08 18.95
N SER A 98 5.20 -1.91 19.50
CA SER A 98 6.39 -2.59 19.00
C SER A 98 6.25 -4.12 18.88
N PRO A 99 5.52 -4.85 19.78
CA PRO A 99 5.26 -6.28 19.57
C PRO A 99 4.49 -6.57 18.28
N LEU A 100 3.54 -5.72 17.87
CA LEU A 100 2.85 -5.90 16.59
C LEU A 100 3.78 -5.64 15.41
N LEU A 101 4.64 -4.62 15.49
CA LEU A 101 5.66 -4.36 14.47
C LEU A 101 6.66 -5.53 14.36
N ALA A 102 7.01 -6.15 15.47
CA ALA A 102 7.84 -7.35 15.48
C ALA A 102 7.15 -8.54 14.78
N ARG A 103 5.84 -8.75 15.03
CA ARG A 103 5.05 -9.75 14.30
C ARG A 103 4.97 -9.46 12.80
N PHE A 104 4.75 -8.20 12.41
CA PHE A 104 4.79 -7.83 10.99
C PHE A 104 6.13 -8.22 10.36
N ALA A 105 7.24 -7.88 11.02
CA ALA A 105 8.56 -8.21 10.48
C ALA A 105 8.79 -9.73 10.38
N ALA A 106 8.31 -10.52 11.34
CA ALA A 106 8.38 -11.97 11.28
C ALA A 106 7.58 -12.53 10.09
N ASN A 107 6.31 -12.13 9.94
CA ASN A 107 5.47 -12.56 8.81
C ASN A 107 6.10 -12.20 7.46
N VAL A 108 6.67 -11.00 7.33
CA VAL A 108 7.34 -10.57 6.09
C VAL A 108 8.59 -11.41 5.83
N ALA A 109 9.34 -11.77 6.88
CA ALA A 109 10.53 -12.61 6.73
C ALA A 109 10.19 -14.03 6.26
N GLU A 110 9.05 -14.61 6.67
CA GLU A 110 8.57 -15.93 6.24
C GLU A 110 8.25 -15.97 4.74
N CYS A 111 7.85 -14.84 4.13
CA CYS A 111 7.57 -14.75 2.69
C CYS A 111 8.84 -14.62 1.84
N ARG A 112 10.02 -14.58 2.44
CA ARG A 112 11.27 -14.35 1.74
C ARG A 112 11.82 -15.63 1.10
N THR A 113 12.06 -15.58 -0.20
CA THR A 113 12.80 -16.61 -0.95
C THR A 113 14.01 -15.94 -1.61
N HIS A 114 15.21 -16.19 -1.09
CA HIS A 114 16.45 -15.49 -1.46
C HIS A 114 16.36 -13.97 -1.27
N HIS A 115 16.15 -13.20 -2.35
CA HIS A 115 16.06 -11.75 -2.35
C HIS A 115 14.71 -11.24 -2.88
N ARG A 116 13.74 -12.14 -3.02
CA ARG A 116 12.36 -11.85 -3.45
C ARG A 116 11.39 -12.18 -2.33
N TYR A 117 10.23 -11.56 -2.36
CA TYR A 117 9.17 -11.80 -1.39
C TYR A 117 7.89 -12.19 -2.10
N SER A 118 7.23 -13.21 -1.57
CA SER A 118 5.95 -13.70 -2.06
C SER A 118 4.81 -13.01 -1.32
N TYR A 119 3.65 -12.94 -1.97
CA TYR A 119 2.43 -12.41 -1.35
C TYR A 119 1.91 -13.35 -0.25
N PHE A 120 1.76 -14.65 -0.58
CA PHE A 120 1.33 -15.68 0.37
C PHE A 120 2.51 -16.31 1.10
N MET A 121 2.29 -16.65 2.39
CA MET A 121 3.31 -17.29 3.23
C MET A 121 3.43 -18.80 2.94
N ASP A 122 2.31 -19.44 2.63
CA ASP A 122 2.13 -20.91 2.56
C ASP A 122 1.65 -21.43 1.20
N THR A 123 1.68 -20.59 0.16
CA THR A 123 1.25 -20.97 -1.20
C THR A 123 2.44 -20.96 -2.17
N PRO A 124 3.19 -22.06 -2.24
CA PRO A 124 4.39 -22.15 -3.10
C PRO A 124 4.08 -22.03 -4.59
N GLU A 125 2.84 -22.30 -5.02
CA GLU A 125 2.38 -22.14 -6.40
C GLU A 125 2.20 -20.68 -6.81
N PHE A 126 2.14 -19.75 -5.84
CA PHE A 126 2.06 -18.34 -6.13
C PHE A 126 3.46 -17.74 -6.20
N ALA A 127 3.80 -17.18 -7.36
CA ALA A 127 5.11 -16.60 -7.61
C ALA A 127 5.37 -15.37 -6.73
N ALA A 128 6.60 -15.17 -6.32
CA ALA A 128 7.05 -13.89 -5.79
C ALA A 128 6.80 -12.78 -6.83
N ASP A 129 6.54 -11.57 -6.37
CA ASP A 129 6.26 -10.43 -7.24
C ASP A 129 7.09 -9.20 -6.84
N THR A 130 7.18 -8.24 -7.75
CA THR A 130 8.01 -7.06 -7.55
C THR A 130 7.42 -6.08 -6.56
N ASP A 131 6.11 -6.09 -6.36
CA ASP A 131 5.43 -5.23 -5.40
C ASP A 131 5.73 -5.65 -3.97
N CYS A 132 5.47 -6.93 -3.66
CA CYS A 132 5.81 -7.51 -2.37
C CYS A 132 7.31 -7.39 -2.08
N THR A 133 8.17 -7.64 -3.08
CA THR A 133 9.62 -7.50 -2.94
C THR A 133 10.04 -6.06 -2.65
N ALA A 134 9.46 -5.09 -3.33
CA ALA A 134 9.77 -3.69 -3.11
C ALA A 134 9.30 -3.21 -1.73
N LEU A 135 8.04 -3.48 -1.38
CA LEU A 135 7.48 -3.07 -0.09
C LEU A 135 8.22 -3.72 1.07
N ALA A 136 8.44 -5.04 1.01
CA ALA A 136 9.11 -5.78 2.07
C ALA A 136 10.57 -5.34 2.27
N ALA A 137 11.37 -5.31 1.19
CA ALA A 137 12.78 -4.96 1.29
C ALA A 137 12.97 -3.50 1.75
N GLY A 138 12.20 -2.57 1.20
CA GLY A 138 12.25 -1.16 1.59
C GLY A 138 11.86 -0.97 3.05
N ALA A 139 10.73 -1.55 3.49
CA ALA A 139 10.24 -1.41 4.85
C ALA A 139 11.18 -2.07 5.88
N LEU A 140 11.63 -3.30 5.63
CA LEU A 140 12.57 -3.99 6.52
C LEU A 140 13.90 -3.22 6.66
N TYR A 141 14.40 -2.62 5.57
CA TYR A 141 15.59 -1.79 5.61
C TYR A 141 15.37 -0.54 6.46
N GLU A 142 14.28 0.20 6.25
CA GLU A 142 13.95 1.40 7.04
C GLU A 142 13.72 1.10 8.53
N HIS A 143 13.35 -0.14 8.89
CA HIS A 143 13.27 -0.63 10.26
C HIS A 143 14.59 -1.22 10.81
N GLY A 144 15.71 -1.14 10.07
CA GLY A 144 16.99 -1.70 10.47
C GLY A 144 17.02 -3.23 10.57
N ARG A 145 16.06 -3.92 9.92
CA ARG A 145 15.92 -5.39 9.94
C ARG A 145 16.46 -6.06 8.68
N LEU A 146 16.91 -5.27 7.72
CA LEU A 146 17.58 -5.71 6.50
C LEU A 146 18.87 -4.89 6.36
N SER A 147 19.99 -5.55 6.09
CA SER A 147 21.25 -4.86 5.83
C SER A 147 21.25 -4.13 4.48
N ALA A 148 22.12 -3.12 4.32
CA ALA A 148 22.29 -2.45 3.03
C ALA A 148 22.66 -3.42 1.91
N ALA A 149 23.50 -4.43 2.18
CA ALA A 149 23.88 -5.45 1.20
C ALA A 149 22.68 -6.29 0.72
N GLU A 150 21.79 -6.67 1.63
CA GLU A 150 20.56 -7.40 1.30
C GLU A 150 19.56 -6.53 0.54
N LEU A 151 19.40 -5.25 0.95
CA LEU A 151 18.62 -4.27 0.19
C LEU A 151 19.14 -4.16 -1.24
N GLY A 152 20.47 -4.05 -1.43
CA GLY A 152 21.11 -4.02 -2.72
C GLY A 152 20.84 -5.28 -3.55
N SER A 153 20.75 -6.44 -2.90
CA SER A 153 20.40 -7.69 -3.58
C SER A 153 18.95 -7.72 -4.06
N SER A 154 17.99 -7.33 -3.22
CA SER A 154 16.58 -7.19 -3.62
C SER A 154 16.40 -6.11 -4.70
N ALA A 155 17.13 -4.99 -4.62
CA ALA A 155 17.11 -3.94 -5.63
C ALA A 155 17.62 -4.45 -7.01
N ARG A 156 18.65 -5.30 -7.03
CA ARG A 156 19.11 -5.95 -8.28
C ARG A 156 18.05 -6.90 -8.86
N GLU A 157 17.29 -7.61 -8.02
CA GLU A 157 16.17 -8.40 -8.49
C GLU A 157 15.07 -7.52 -9.12
N LEU A 158 14.72 -6.38 -8.50
CA LEU A 158 13.77 -5.43 -9.09
C LEU A 158 14.25 -4.92 -10.45
N LEU A 159 15.55 -4.59 -10.62
CA LEU A 159 16.09 -4.20 -11.91
C LEU A 159 16.00 -5.32 -12.95
N ARG A 160 16.22 -6.59 -12.57
CA ARG A 160 16.05 -7.75 -13.46
C ARG A 160 14.63 -7.86 -13.99
N ALA A 161 13.61 -7.51 -13.21
CA ALA A 161 12.24 -7.50 -13.69
C ALA A 161 11.98 -6.46 -14.78
N GLY A 162 12.77 -5.39 -14.87
CA GLY A 162 12.72 -4.40 -15.95
C GLY A 162 13.58 -4.76 -17.16
N THR A 163 14.58 -5.62 -16.99
CA THR A 163 15.48 -5.97 -18.08
C THR A 163 14.81 -6.96 -19.02
N ALA A 164 14.64 -6.58 -20.29
CA ALA A 164 14.11 -7.48 -21.32
C ALA A 164 15.14 -8.58 -21.66
N PRO A 165 14.73 -9.84 -21.89
CA PRO A 165 15.61 -10.84 -22.48
C PRO A 165 16.11 -10.35 -23.83
N ARG A 166 17.42 -10.47 -24.09
CA ARG A 166 18.09 -9.99 -25.31
C ARG A 166 17.53 -10.53 -26.64
N GLN A 167 16.68 -11.54 -26.60
CA GLN A 167 16.21 -12.28 -27.78
C GLN A 167 14.70 -12.17 -28.02
N ASP A 168 13.97 -11.28 -27.37
CA ASP A 168 12.54 -11.17 -27.58
C ASP A 168 12.21 -10.02 -28.55
N PRO A 169 11.82 -10.32 -29.82
CA PRO A 169 11.43 -9.31 -30.80
C PRO A 169 10.23 -8.46 -30.36
N GLN A 170 9.38 -8.98 -29.45
CA GLN A 170 8.22 -8.25 -28.90
C GLN A 170 8.60 -7.24 -27.82
N SER A 171 9.83 -7.24 -27.33
CA SER A 171 10.29 -6.28 -26.32
C SER A 171 10.77 -4.94 -26.91
N ALA A 172 10.71 -4.76 -28.22
CA ALA A 172 11.09 -3.51 -28.89
C ALA A 172 10.06 -2.37 -28.76
N GLY A 173 8.96 -2.58 -28.00
CA GLY A 173 7.91 -1.57 -27.79
C GLY A 173 8.20 -0.61 -26.65
N ALA A 174 7.29 0.37 -26.46
CA ALA A 174 7.37 1.46 -25.47
C ALA A 174 7.51 1.02 -23.99
N ALA A 175 7.32 -0.27 -23.69
CA ALA A 175 7.46 -0.85 -22.34
C ALA A 175 8.80 -1.57 -22.11
N SER A 176 9.77 -1.46 -23.01
CA SER A 176 11.11 -2.00 -22.79
C SER A 176 11.77 -1.31 -21.58
N ASN A 177 12.39 -2.10 -20.71
CA ASN A 177 13.03 -1.64 -19.47
C ASN A 177 12.08 -1.13 -18.38
N VAL A 178 10.74 -1.24 -18.50
CA VAL A 178 9.80 -0.97 -17.41
C VAL A 178 9.74 -2.18 -16.49
N ILE A 179 9.76 -1.95 -15.18
CA ILE A 179 9.63 -3.02 -14.17
C ILE A 179 8.27 -3.69 -14.30
N ARG A 180 8.29 -5.02 -14.46
CA ARG A 180 7.12 -5.88 -14.54
C ARG A 180 6.71 -6.34 -13.14
N VAL A 181 5.44 -6.71 -13.01
CA VAL A 181 4.92 -7.25 -11.74
C VAL A 181 5.54 -8.61 -11.41
N TYR A 182 5.83 -9.45 -12.42
CA TYR A 182 6.42 -10.78 -12.24
C TYR A 182 7.70 -10.94 -13.07
N TRP A 183 8.61 -11.78 -12.58
CA TRP A 183 9.81 -12.19 -13.33
C TRP A 183 9.47 -13.24 -14.38
N ASP A 184 10.25 -13.30 -15.46
CA ASP A 184 10.09 -14.31 -16.51
C ASP A 184 10.77 -15.66 -16.14
N ASP A 185 11.63 -15.67 -15.13
CA ASP A 185 12.42 -16.82 -14.71
C ASP A 185 11.72 -17.71 -13.66
N ASP A 186 10.56 -17.31 -13.19
CA ASP A 186 9.76 -18.14 -12.29
C ASP A 186 8.99 -19.20 -13.09
N ILE A 187 9.71 -20.24 -13.47
CA ILE A 187 9.15 -21.39 -14.21
C ILE A 187 9.08 -22.58 -13.25
N ARG A 188 7.87 -22.91 -12.83
CA ARG A 188 7.60 -24.07 -11.99
C ARG A 188 6.73 -25.05 -12.75
N PRO A 189 7.01 -26.39 -12.65
CA PRO A 189 6.13 -27.39 -13.23
C PRO A 189 4.70 -27.25 -12.70
N GLY A 190 3.72 -27.23 -13.60
CA GLY A 190 2.29 -27.13 -13.22
C GLY A 190 1.80 -25.73 -12.86
N VAL A 191 2.67 -24.73 -12.73
CA VAL A 191 2.27 -23.35 -12.43
C VAL A 191 2.14 -22.55 -13.72
N PRO A 192 0.97 -21.92 -13.98
CA PRO A 192 0.80 -21.07 -15.16
C PRO A 192 1.75 -19.86 -15.12
N ARG A 193 2.42 -19.59 -16.23
CA ARG A 193 3.24 -18.38 -16.37
C ARG A 193 2.35 -17.14 -16.19
N ARG A 194 2.77 -16.20 -15.33
CA ARG A 194 2.02 -14.97 -15.06
C ARG A 194 2.05 -13.98 -16.24
N GLY A 195 3.02 -14.11 -17.13
CA GLY A 195 3.19 -13.27 -18.31
C GLY A 195 3.61 -11.82 -17.97
N ARG A 196 3.81 -11.03 -19.01
CA ARG A 196 4.23 -9.63 -18.86
C ARG A 196 3.06 -8.77 -18.39
N LYS A 197 3.17 -8.19 -17.22
CA LYS A 197 2.18 -7.31 -16.62
C LYS A 197 2.89 -6.11 -16.00
N TYR A 198 2.27 -4.96 -16.17
CA TYR A 198 2.74 -3.68 -15.65
C TYR A 198 1.63 -3.06 -14.80
N ASP A 199 2.03 -2.38 -13.74
CA ASP A 199 1.13 -1.63 -12.87
C ASP A 199 1.87 -0.40 -12.32
N PRO A 200 1.32 0.81 -12.42
CA PRO A 200 2.02 2.02 -12.02
C PRO A 200 2.20 2.16 -10.50
N VAL A 201 1.36 1.52 -9.67
CA VAL A 201 1.55 1.46 -8.20
C VAL A 201 2.75 0.59 -7.87
N VAL A 202 2.82 -0.60 -8.48
CA VAL A 202 3.97 -1.52 -8.36
C VAL A 202 5.26 -0.83 -8.79
N CYS A 203 5.22 -0.11 -9.91
CA CYS A 203 6.36 0.67 -10.40
C CYS A 203 6.78 1.76 -9.39
N ALA A 204 5.83 2.47 -8.78
CA ALA A 204 6.14 3.50 -7.77
C ALA A 204 6.77 2.89 -6.51
N ASN A 205 6.27 1.75 -6.03
CA ASN A 205 6.85 1.02 -4.90
C ASN A 205 8.27 0.51 -5.22
N ALA A 206 8.49 -0.02 -6.43
CA ALA A 206 9.81 -0.46 -6.87
C ALA A 206 10.79 0.72 -6.95
N LEU A 207 10.39 1.86 -7.51
CA LEU A 207 11.22 3.08 -7.58
C LEU A 207 11.60 3.57 -6.18
N TYR A 208 10.69 3.48 -5.20
CA TYR A 208 10.99 3.85 -3.82
C TYR A 208 12.14 3.01 -3.25
N THR A 209 12.07 1.70 -3.37
CA THR A 209 13.09 0.79 -2.85
C THR A 209 14.42 0.86 -3.63
N LEU A 210 14.37 1.06 -4.94
CA LEU A 210 15.57 1.32 -5.75
C LEU A 210 16.27 2.61 -5.31
N SER A 211 15.51 3.65 -4.98
CA SER A 211 16.06 4.92 -4.48
C SER A 211 16.68 4.79 -3.10
N LEU A 212 16.06 4.00 -2.19
CA LEU A 212 16.71 3.67 -0.91
C LEU A 212 18.05 2.97 -1.12
N ALA A 213 18.12 2.02 -2.06
CA ALA A 213 19.35 1.31 -2.37
C ALA A 213 20.43 2.23 -3.00
N GLN A 214 20.02 3.23 -3.77
CA GLN A 214 20.92 4.27 -4.30
C GLN A 214 21.46 5.18 -3.18
N GLU A 215 20.57 5.65 -2.28
CA GLU A 215 20.98 6.45 -1.11
C GLU A 215 21.92 5.68 -0.17
N ALA A 216 21.70 4.37 0.00
CA ALA A 216 22.57 3.50 0.76
C ALA A 216 23.89 3.17 0.06
N GLY A 217 24.13 3.64 -1.18
CA GLY A 217 25.34 3.42 -1.95
C GLY A 217 25.53 1.97 -2.46
N VAL A 218 24.46 1.15 -2.41
CA VAL A 218 24.52 -0.29 -2.78
C VAL A 218 23.96 -0.61 -4.17
N LEU A 219 23.52 0.43 -4.91
CA LEU A 219 22.98 0.31 -6.26
C LEU A 219 23.60 1.37 -7.18
N ALA A 220 24.62 0.96 -7.97
CA ALA A 220 25.31 1.86 -8.91
C ALA A 220 24.83 1.75 -10.37
N ARG A 221 24.03 0.72 -10.71
CA ARG A 221 23.58 0.42 -12.09
C ARG A 221 22.06 0.47 -12.18
N GLY A 222 21.51 0.44 -13.39
CA GLY A 222 20.08 0.34 -13.64
C GLY A 222 19.40 1.66 -14.02
N ALA A 223 20.16 2.70 -14.36
CA ALA A 223 19.63 4.01 -14.75
C ALA A 223 18.56 3.94 -15.86
N ASP A 224 18.74 3.03 -16.85
CA ASP A 224 17.76 2.87 -17.94
C ASP A 224 16.42 2.28 -17.47
N VAL A 225 16.47 1.28 -16.57
CA VAL A 225 15.28 0.67 -15.98
C VAL A 225 14.55 1.68 -15.10
N ILE A 226 15.30 2.40 -14.25
CA ILE A 226 14.73 3.43 -13.36
C ILE A 226 14.08 4.54 -14.20
N ARG A 227 14.78 5.02 -15.25
CA ARG A 227 14.25 6.05 -16.14
C ARG A 227 13.00 5.60 -16.90
N ALA A 228 13.03 4.41 -17.52
CA ALA A 228 11.88 3.86 -18.25
C ALA A 228 10.68 3.65 -17.33
N THR A 229 10.91 3.12 -16.12
CA THR A 229 9.86 2.92 -15.12
C THR A 229 9.28 4.25 -14.63
N SER A 230 10.13 5.27 -14.41
CA SER A 230 9.68 6.62 -14.05
C SER A 230 8.84 7.26 -15.14
N HIS A 231 9.24 7.10 -16.42
CA HIS A 231 8.45 7.59 -17.56
C HIS A 231 7.10 6.87 -17.68
N TYR A 232 7.06 5.57 -17.40
CA TYR A 232 5.79 4.82 -17.37
C TYR A 232 4.82 5.37 -16.32
N VAL A 233 5.30 5.63 -15.09
CA VAL A 233 4.49 6.26 -14.04
C VAL A 233 4.05 7.67 -14.44
N ALA A 234 4.95 8.49 -15.00
CA ALA A 234 4.65 9.84 -15.48
C ALA A 234 3.59 9.82 -16.60
N ALA A 235 3.72 8.90 -17.56
CA ALA A 235 2.75 8.75 -18.64
C ALA A 235 1.36 8.38 -18.09
N HIS A 236 1.29 7.52 -17.09
CA HIS A 236 0.02 7.16 -16.46
C HIS A 236 -0.62 8.36 -15.73
N LEU A 237 0.16 9.19 -15.05
CA LEU A 237 -0.31 10.44 -14.44
C LEU A 237 -0.79 11.46 -15.50
N SER A 238 -0.11 11.53 -16.64
CA SER A 238 -0.42 12.55 -17.67
C SER A 238 -1.58 12.16 -18.57
N TYR A 239 -1.73 10.86 -18.87
CA TYR A 239 -2.69 10.33 -19.83
C TYR A 239 -4.11 10.17 -19.26
N SER A 240 -4.24 9.99 -17.96
CA SER A 240 -5.53 9.89 -17.31
C SER A 240 -6.23 11.24 -17.38
N GLY A 241 -7.28 11.31 -18.18
CA GLY A 241 -8.13 12.50 -18.36
C GLY A 241 -8.68 13.04 -17.05
N ALA A 242 -9.84 13.68 -17.04
CA ALA A 242 -10.44 14.29 -15.84
C ALA A 242 -10.70 13.28 -14.68
N THR A 243 -10.71 11.99 -14.94
CA THR A 243 -10.92 10.92 -13.96
C THR A 243 -9.83 9.87 -14.09
N LEU A 244 -8.93 9.80 -13.09
CA LEU A 244 -8.05 8.65 -12.89
C LEU A 244 -8.92 7.45 -12.49
N GLY A 245 -8.91 6.39 -13.28
CA GLY A 245 -9.40 5.08 -12.85
C GLY A 245 -8.39 4.37 -11.95
N GLY A 246 -8.81 3.29 -11.31
CA GLY A 246 -7.89 2.36 -10.65
C GLY A 246 -6.91 1.72 -11.64
N THR A 247 -5.88 1.09 -11.11
CA THR A 247 -4.91 0.32 -11.89
C THR A 247 -5.33 -1.15 -12.02
N ARG A 248 -4.48 -1.99 -12.65
CA ARG A 248 -4.77 -3.42 -12.81
C ARG A 248 -4.97 -4.15 -11.48
N TYR A 249 -4.17 -3.79 -10.47
CA TYR A 249 -4.17 -4.46 -9.16
C TYR A 249 -4.72 -3.59 -8.04
N TYR A 250 -4.85 -2.30 -8.25
CA TYR A 250 -5.34 -1.34 -7.27
C TYR A 250 -6.59 -0.66 -7.81
N PRO A 251 -7.79 -1.12 -7.40
CA PRO A 251 -9.05 -0.66 -8.00
C PRO A 251 -9.37 0.79 -7.68
N ASP A 252 -8.85 1.32 -6.56
CA ASP A 252 -9.02 2.70 -6.16
C ASP A 252 -7.82 3.56 -6.63
N PHE A 253 -8.09 4.62 -7.37
CA PHE A 253 -7.05 5.53 -7.84
C PHE A 253 -6.33 6.28 -6.71
N HIS A 254 -6.94 6.40 -5.51
CA HIS A 254 -6.27 6.98 -4.35
C HIS A 254 -5.03 6.17 -3.92
N ALA A 255 -5.02 4.86 -4.15
CA ALA A 255 -3.85 4.02 -3.91
C ALA A 255 -2.68 4.42 -4.83
N PHE A 256 -2.96 4.73 -6.09
CA PHE A 256 -1.95 5.22 -7.03
C PHE A 256 -1.44 6.61 -6.64
N LEU A 257 -2.33 7.55 -6.31
CA LEU A 257 -1.93 8.89 -5.85
C LEU A 257 -1.06 8.80 -4.60
N PHE A 258 -1.45 7.96 -3.64
CA PHE A 258 -0.67 7.73 -2.42
C PHE A 258 0.72 7.16 -2.72
N ALA A 259 0.83 6.10 -3.53
CA ALA A 259 2.12 5.47 -3.83
C ALA A 259 3.10 6.45 -4.48
N VAL A 260 2.64 7.24 -5.47
CA VAL A 260 3.49 8.23 -6.13
C VAL A 260 3.77 9.44 -5.23
N SER A 261 2.81 9.87 -4.42
CA SER A 261 3.05 10.98 -3.45
C SER A 261 4.04 10.58 -2.36
N ARG A 262 4.02 9.32 -1.88
CA ARG A 262 5.01 8.79 -0.94
C ARG A 262 6.43 8.87 -1.52
N LEU A 263 6.57 8.54 -2.80
CA LEU A 263 7.83 8.66 -3.53
C LEU A 263 8.29 10.13 -3.60
N CYS A 264 7.38 11.06 -3.92
CA CYS A 264 7.67 12.50 -3.97
C CYS A 264 8.02 13.08 -2.58
N GLY A 265 7.32 12.68 -1.55
CA GLY A 265 7.56 13.18 -0.18
C GLY A 265 8.90 12.73 0.40
N ARG A 266 9.51 11.67 -0.19
CA ARG A 266 10.79 11.12 0.28
C ARG A 266 11.98 11.55 -0.58
N PHE A 267 11.80 11.70 -1.90
CA PHE A 267 12.88 11.89 -2.85
C PHE A 267 12.60 13.09 -3.77
N ASP A 268 13.43 14.13 -3.69
CA ASP A 268 13.29 15.37 -4.47
C ASP A 268 13.29 15.14 -5.98
N THR A 269 14.01 14.12 -6.46
CA THR A 269 14.04 13.77 -7.89
C THR A 269 12.64 13.47 -8.40
N TYR A 270 11.86 12.70 -7.66
CA TYR A 270 10.50 12.36 -8.05
C TYR A 270 9.49 13.48 -7.74
N ALA A 271 9.75 14.30 -6.72
CA ALA A 271 8.98 15.52 -6.49
C ALA A 271 9.05 16.46 -7.71
N ARG A 272 10.24 16.68 -8.27
CA ARG A 272 10.40 17.47 -9.52
C ARG A 272 9.69 16.85 -10.72
N LEU A 273 9.60 15.52 -10.78
CA LEU A 273 9.01 14.80 -11.92
C LEU A 273 7.50 14.70 -11.86
N PHE A 274 6.92 14.46 -10.67
CA PHE A 274 5.51 14.05 -10.55
C PHE A 274 4.62 15.06 -9.82
N ARG A 275 5.18 15.97 -8.99
CA ARG A 275 4.40 16.82 -8.08
C ARG A 275 3.33 17.65 -8.79
N ARG A 276 3.65 18.22 -9.95
CA ARG A 276 2.70 19.07 -10.71
C ARG A 276 1.42 18.31 -11.06
N ASP A 277 1.58 17.11 -11.63
CA ASP A 277 0.45 16.31 -12.08
C ASP A 277 -0.30 15.70 -10.89
N LEU A 278 0.43 15.29 -9.84
CA LEU A 278 -0.18 14.81 -8.60
C LEU A 278 -1.05 15.88 -7.93
N VAL A 279 -0.59 17.12 -7.83
CA VAL A 279 -1.36 18.22 -7.23
C VAL A 279 -2.64 18.48 -8.05
N ARG A 280 -2.55 18.42 -9.38
CA ARG A 280 -3.73 18.55 -10.24
C ARG A 280 -4.76 17.44 -9.99
N HIS A 281 -4.32 16.17 -9.91
CA HIS A 281 -5.22 15.04 -9.65
C HIS A 281 -5.77 15.06 -8.24
N PHE A 282 -4.95 15.42 -7.26
CA PHE A 282 -5.38 15.62 -5.88
C PHE A 282 -6.49 16.67 -5.78
N ALA A 283 -6.37 17.79 -6.47
CA ALA A 283 -7.38 18.86 -6.47
C ALA A 283 -8.75 18.35 -7.00
N GLY A 284 -8.74 17.48 -8.02
CA GLY A 284 -9.95 16.81 -8.49
C GLY A 284 -10.49 15.78 -7.50
N ALA A 285 -9.60 14.96 -6.94
CA ALA A 285 -9.95 13.89 -6.00
C ALA A 285 -10.62 14.42 -4.72
N ARG A 286 -10.07 15.49 -4.14
CA ARG A 286 -10.59 16.08 -2.90
C ARG A 286 -11.94 16.78 -3.02
N ALA A 287 -12.39 17.04 -4.24
CA ALA A 287 -13.70 17.67 -4.47
C ALA A 287 -14.89 16.79 -4.05
N VAL A 288 -14.64 15.49 -3.88
CA VAL A 288 -15.64 14.51 -3.41
C VAL A 288 -15.11 13.82 -2.16
N ILE A 289 -15.92 13.76 -1.11
CA ILE A 289 -15.58 13.02 0.10
C ILE A 289 -15.81 11.52 -0.17
N PRO A 290 -14.75 10.69 -0.18
CA PRO A 290 -14.90 9.24 -0.34
C PRO A 290 -15.79 8.64 0.75
N GLN A 291 -16.54 7.60 0.39
CA GLN A 291 -17.44 6.94 1.33
C GLN A 291 -16.75 5.92 2.23
N ASP A 292 -15.65 5.34 1.76
CA ASP A 292 -14.90 4.35 2.51
C ASP A 292 -13.70 4.97 3.25
N PRO A 293 -13.37 4.43 4.44
CA PRO A 293 -12.31 5.01 5.28
C PRO A 293 -10.90 4.85 4.71
N LEU A 294 -10.66 3.88 3.83
CA LEU A 294 -9.34 3.67 3.24
C LEU A 294 -9.04 4.74 2.20
N SER A 295 -9.98 5.03 1.29
CA SER A 295 -9.84 6.10 0.30
C SER A 295 -9.67 7.47 0.99
N LEU A 296 -10.41 7.75 2.08
CA LEU A 296 -10.21 8.93 2.92
C LEU A 296 -8.77 9.01 3.46
N ALA A 297 -8.27 7.92 4.04
CA ALA A 297 -6.94 7.87 4.60
C ALA A 297 -5.85 8.07 3.52
N LEU A 298 -5.97 7.41 2.37
CA LEU A 298 -5.05 7.54 1.24
C LEU A 298 -5.02 8.98 0.70
N LEU A 299 -6.17 9.64 0.61
CA LEU A 299 -6.26 11.03 0.17
C LEU A 299 -5.56 11.98 1.16
N ILE A 300 -5.81 11.84 2.46
CA ILE A 300 -5.16 12.66 3.51
C ILE A 300 -3.65 12.44 3.52
N LEU A 301 -3.20 11.19 3.38
CA LEU A 301 -1.78 10.86 3.28
C LEU A 301 -1.13 11.44 2.02
N THR A 302 -1.84 11.45 0.90
CA THR A 302 -1.41 12.10 -0.34
C THR A 302 -1.21 13.59 -0.12
N ALA A 303 -2.18 14.27 0.51
CA ALA A 303 -2.06 15.69 0.86
C ALA A 303 -0.82 15.96 1.71
N ARG A 304 -0.59 15.14 2.75
CA ARG A 304 0.58 15.26 3.63
C ARG A 304 1.89 15.08 2.88
N ASN A 305 2.00 14.06 2.03
CA ASN A 305 3.21 13.79 1.25
C ASN A 305 3.51 14.91 0.25
N LEU A 306 2.48 15.61 -0.23
CA LEU A 306 2.59 16.76 -1.13
C LEU A 306 2.70 18.09 -0.36
N GLU A 307 2.77 18.09 0.97
CA GLU A 307 2.83 19.27 1.82
C GLU A 307 1.66 20.26 1.56
N ILE A 308 0.49 19.71 1.24
CA ILE A 308 -0.74 20.49 1.08
C ILE A 308 -1.24 20.91 2.47
N PRO A 309 -1.72 22.15 2.64
CA PRO A 309 -2.18 22.63 3.94
C PRO A 309 -3.26 21.71 4.54
N ALA A 310 -3.17 21.42 5.84
CA ALA A 310 -4.08 20.51 6.54
C ALA A 310 -5.56 20.97 6.44
N ALA A 311 -5.80 22.27 6.34
CA ALA A 311 -7.14 22.84 6.16
C ALA A 311 -7.83 22.35 4.87
N GLU A 312 -7.07 21.98 3.86
CA GLU A 312 -7.60 21.49 2.58
C GLU A 312 -8.22 20.09 2.68
N VAL A 313 -7.95 19.34 3.74
CA VAL A 313 -8.45 17.97 3.99
C VAL A 313 -9.13 17.82 5.35
N GLU A 314 -9.50 18.91 6.00
CA GLU A 314 -10.07 18.83 7.36
C GLU A 314 -11.42 18.09 7.39
N GLU A 315 -12.31 18.35 6.42
CA GLU A 315 -13.59 17.63 6.28
C GLU A 315 -13.38 16.12 6.05
N HIS A 316 -12.32 15.74 5.31
CA HIS A 316 -11.95 14.34 5.09
C HIS A 316 -11.45 13.69 6.37
N LYS A 317 -10.68 14.41 7.20
CA LYS A 317 -10.24 13.92 8.52
C LYS A 317 -11.41 13.72 9.45
N GLU A 318 -12.36 14.66 9.48
CA GLU A 318 -13.58 14.53 10.28
C GLU A 318 -14.43 13.33 9.83
N ALA A 319 -14.56 13.12 8.51
CA ALA A 319 -15.25 11.95 7.98
C ALA A 319 -14.54 10.65 8.38
N LEU A 320 -13.22 10.61 8.30
CA LEU A 320 -12.42 9.46 8.73
C LEU A 320 -12.58 9.18 10.22
N LEU A 321 -12.54 10.21 11.07
CA LEU A 321 -12.77 10.07 12.52
C LEU A 321 -14.16 9.51 12.84
N ARG A 322 -15.22 9.98 12.14
CA ARG A 322 -16.59 9.46 12.31
C ARG A 322 -16.72 8.00 11.92
N GLY A 323 -15.89 7.52 10.97
CA GLY A 323 -15.88 6.12 10.50
C GLY A 323 -15.23 5.12 11.47
N GLN A 324 -14.61 5.57 12.57
CA GLN A 324 -13.99 4.66 13.54
C GLN A 324 -15.04 3.92 14.36
N SER A 325 -14.93 2.58 14.41
CA SER A 325 -15.80 1.73 15.24
C SER A 325 -15.53 1.94 16.74
N MET A 326 -16.48 1.53 17.56
CA MET A 326 -16.31 1.53 19.02
C MET A 326 -15.17 0.61 19.49
N ASN A 327 -14.84 -0.42 18.70
CA ASN A 327 -13.74 -1.34 18.96
C ASN A 327 -12.37 -0.79 18.52
N GLY A 328 -12.31 0.43 17.98
CA GLY A 328 -11.08 1.16 17.67
C GLY A 328 -10.53 0.95 16.27
N HIS A 329 -11.10 0.06 15.45
CA HIS A 329 -10.71 -0.14 14.06
C HIS A 329 -11.61 0.62 13.09
N TRP A 330 -11.19 0.71 11.84
CA TRP A 330 -12.01 1.12 10.70
C TRP A 330 -12.43 -0.10 9.89
N GLN A 331 -13.57 0.00 9.23
CA GLN A 331 -14.12 -1.06 8.39
C GLN A 331 -13.15 -1.42 7.26
N ALA A 332 -13.14 -2.69 6.85
CA ALA A 332 -12.40 -3.13 5.67
C ALA A 332 -12.89 -2.41 4.42
N ALA A 333 -11.94 -2.07 3.56
CA ALA A 333 -12.20 -1.52 2.24
C ALA A 333 -11.21 -2.14 1.23
N PRO A 334 -11.54 -2.17 -0.07
CA PRO A 334 -10.72 -2.80 -1.08
C PRO A 334 -9.44 -2.00 -1.31
N TYR A 335 -8.29 -2.57 -1.02
CA TYR A 335 -7.00 -1.95 -1.35
C TYR A 335 -6.45 -2.47 -2.68
N TYR A 336 -6.60 -3.76 -2.96
CA TYR A 336 -6.14 -4.35 -4.21
C TYR A 336 -7.07 -5.47 -4.70
N THR A 337 -6.83 -5.91 -5.96
CA THR A 337 -7.57 -6.97 -6.63
C THR A 337 -6.63 -8.01 -7.22
N MET A 338 -7.14 -9.19 -7.52
CA MET A 338 -6.36 -10.25 -8.19
C MET A 338 -6.38 -10.09 -9.74
N GLY A 339 -6.12 -8.88 -10.22
CA GLY A 339 -5.99 -8.58 -11.64
C GLY A 339 -7.29 -8.80 -12.44
N ARG A 340 -7.42 -9.94 -13.14
CA ARG A 340 -8.59 -10.24 -13.98
C ARG A 340 -9.79 -10.78 -13.21
N PHE A 341 -9.60 -11.27 -12.01
CA PHE A 341 -10.67 -11.82 -11.18
C PHE A 341 -11.34 -10.71 -10.39
N PRO A 342 -12.67 -10.70 -10.29
CA PRO A 342 -13.41 -9.73 -9.49
C PRO A 342 -13.34 -10.12 -8.00
N ILE A 343 -12.13 -10.12 -7.46
CA ILE A 343 -11.86 -10.38 -6.06
C ILE A 343 -11.17 -9.16 -5.50
N TYR A 344 -11.74 -8.64 -4.43
CA TYR A 344 -11.22 -7.50 -3.68
C TYR A 344 -10.58 -7.99 -2.38
N PHE A 345 -9.45 -7.41 -2.04
CA PHE A 345 -8.71 -7.71 -0.81
C PHE A 345 -8.53 -6.46 0.03
N GLY A 346 -8.79 -6.60 1.31
CA GLY A 346 -8.65 -5.56 2.31
C GLY A 346 -8.89 -6.14 3.70
N SER A 347 -8.68 -5.35 4.74
CA SER A 347 -8.98 -5.79 6.11
C SER A 347 -9.18 -4.59 7.03
N PRO A 348 -9.87 -4.76 8.18
CA PRO A 348 -9.92 -3.73 9.20
C PRO A 348 -8.52 -3.34 9.71
N LEU A 349 -7.59 -4.29 9.79
CA LEU A 349 -6.18 -4.01 10.14
C LEU A 349 -5.55 -3.05 9.13
N LEU A 350 -5.61 -3.39 7.83
CA LEU A 350 -5.01 -2.58 6.79
C LEU A 350 -5.59 -1.16 6.75
N THR A 351 -6.91 -1.05 6.75
CA THR A 351 -7.59 0.26 6.79
C THR A 351 -7.18 1.07 8.03
N SER A 352 -7.11 0.41 9.21
CA SER A 352 -6.75 1.09 10.46
C SER A 352 -5.30 1.57 10.48
N LEU A 353 -4.37 0.85 9.86
CA LEU A 353 -2.99 1.28 9.70
C LEU A 353 -2.91 2.58 8.89
N PHE A 354 -3.59 2.65 7.75
CA PHE A 354 -3.67 3.86 6.94
C PHE A 354 -4.38 5.00 7.68
N ALA A 355 -5.53 4.74 8.32
CA ALA A 355 -6.33 5.73 9.02
C ALA A 355 -5.56 6.40 10.17
N VAL A 356 -4.87 5.60 11.00
CA VAL A 356 -4.05 6.13 12.10
C VAL A 356 -2.93 7.01 11.56
N GLN A 357 -2.27 6.59 10.50
CA GLN A 357 -1.20 7.41 9.89
C GLN A 357 -1.76 8.70 9.27
N ALA A 358 -2.94 8.66 8.65
CA ALA A 358 -3.60 9.83 8.06
C ALA A 358 -4.00 10.88 9.12
N LEU A 359 -4.46 10.43 10.27
CA LEU A 359 -4.92 11.31 11.36
C LEU A 359 -3.79 11.93 12.18
N ARG A 360 -2.54 11.47 12.01
CA ARG A 360 -1.39 12.06 12.70
C ARG A 360 -1.09 13.46 12.21
N GLU A 361 -0.67 14.30 13.15
CA GLU A 361 -0.06 15.56 12.77
C GLU A 361 1.26 15.31 11.99
N PRO A 362 1.56 16.11 10.97
CA PRO A 362 2.83 15.98 10.28
C PRO A 362 3.97 16.19 11.27
N PHE A 363 4.97 15.31 11.26
CA PHE A 363 6.23 15.57 11.92
C PHE A 363 6.77 16.90 11.37
N ARG A 364 6.85 17.94 12.21
CA ARG A 364 7.61 19.13 11.85
C ARG A 364 9.03 18.63 11.59
N ARG A 365 9.51 18.73 10.35
CA ARG A 365 10.93 18.57 10.09
C ARG A 365 11.61 19.62 10.96
N SER A 366 12.30 19.18 12.01
CA SER A 366 13.22 20.04 12.76
C SER A 366 14.19 20.55 11.70
N GLY A 367 14.13 21.86 11.46
CA GLY A 367 15.02 22.48 10.49
C GLY A 367 16.47 22.17 10.88
N ILE A 368 17.22 21.59 9.93
CA ILE A 368 18.67 21.54 9.92
C ILE A 368 19.13 22.86 9.30
#